data_c0d9187ebe69a1529bda0ec37559ace8
#
_entry.id   c0d9187ebe69a1529bda0ec37559ace8
#
_cell.length_a   1.000
_cell.length_b   1.000
_cell.length_c   1.000
_cell.angle_alpha   90.00
_cell.angle_beta   90.00
_cell.angle_gamma   90.00
#
_symmetry.space_group_name_H-M   'P 1'
#
loop_
_entity.id
_entity.type
_entity.pdbx_description
1 polymer ?
#
loop_
_entity_poly.entity_id
_entity_poly.type
_entity_poly.pdbx_seq_one_letter_code
_entity_poly.pdbx_strand_id
1 'polypeptide(L)'
;MSAFLPPIPTPSPDQVRKYLARWREGDNEKIDAALQIVFHAMPRNDDLGEVGVKVAALNGLYSTNIFGVVQVARHIIALDIDAILADNIVVPDLVERIANVDFGGKRRRNYSFATKYCNFHRPDVYPIYDSLVVGVLSALLKQGEKFDTFTPGEHWGTDYAIWHRSISRFRTHYGLDEYSMRDLDKYLWMVGKERKGMFAGPVPASGGSPRVV
;
A
#
# COMPACT_ATOMS: atom_id res chain seq x y z
N MET A 1 -0.04 -17.51 24.38
CA MET A 1 -0.12 -18.56 23.34
C MET A 1 -0.19 -17.84 21.98
N SER A 2 0.84 -17.96 21.16
CA SER A 2 0.81 -17.40 19.79
C SER A 2 -0.19 -18.20 18.98
N ALA A 3 -1.28 -17.58 18.54
CA ALA A 3 -2.24 -18.22 17.65
C ALA A 3 -1.50 -18.68 16.38
N PHE A 4 -1.58 -19.97 16.08
CA PHE A 4 -1.00 -20.52 14.88
C PHE A 4 -1.79 -20.00 13.68
N LEU A 5 -1.24 -19.02 12.99
CA LEU A 5 -1.88 -18.46 11.81
C LEU A 5 -1.81 -19.49 10.66
N PRO A 6 -2.90 -19.71 9.92
CA PRO A 6 -2.91 -20.67 8.81
C PRO A 6 -1.86 -20.31 7.75
N PRO A 7 -1.34 -21.32 7.03
CA PRO A 7 -0.43 -21.07 5.92
C PRO A 7 -1.12 -20.25 4.84
N ILE A 8 -0.34 -19.41 4.16
CA ILE A 8 -0.81 -18.63 3.03
C ILE A 8 -0.79 -19.55 1.81
N PRO A 9 -1.89 -19.64 1.04
CA PRO A 9 -1.88 -20.36 -0.23
C PRO A 9 -0.84 -19.76 -1.17
N THR A 10 -0.18 -20.60 -1.96
CA THR A 10 0.77 -20.14 -2.98
C THR A 10 0.10 -19.10 -3.89
N PRO A 11 0.69 -17.92 -4.06
CA PRO A 11 0.14 -16.89 -4.93
C PRO A 11 -0.03 -17.38 -6.37
N SER A 12 -1.13 -16.99 -7.00
CA SER A 12 -1.44 -17.34 -8.38
C SER A 12 -2.43 -16.33 -8.98
N PRO A 13 -2.58 -16.28 -10.32
CA PRO A 13 -3.58 -15.44 -10.97
C PRO A 13 -5.01 -15.67 -10.42
N ASP A 14 -5.38 -16.90 -10.11
CA ASP A 14 -6.68 -17.22 -9.53
C ASP A 14 -6.87 -16.65 -8.12
N GLN A 15 -5.83 -16.70 -7.29
CA GLN A 15 -5.85 -16.07 -5.98
C GLN A 15 -5.97 -14.55 -6.10
N VAL A 16 -5.23 -13.93 -7.00
CA VAL A 16 -5.32 -12.48 -7.22
C VAL A 16 -6.73 -12.10 -7.67
N ARG A 17 -7.31 -12.79 -8.68
CA ARG A 17 -8.69 -12.54 -9.14
C ARG A 17 -9.71 -12.66 -8.02
N LYS A 18 -9.62 -13.70 -7.20
CA LYS A 18 -10.50 -13.92 -6.05
C LYS A 18 -10.48 -12.74 -5.07
N TYR A 19 -9.29 -12.28 -4.68
CA TYR A 19 -9.17 -11.21 -3.70
C TYR A 19 -9.51 -9.84 -4.29
N LEU A 20 -9.22 -9.58 -5.56
CA LEU A 20 -9.65 -8.35 -6.24
C LEU A 20 -11.18 -8.28 -6.39
N ALA A 21 -11.86 -9.40 -6.64
CA ALA A 21 -13.33 -9.45 -6.63
C ALA A 21 -13.88 -9.05 -5.25
N ARG A 22 -13.36 -9.63 -4.17
CA ARG A 22 -13.74 -9.27 -2.79
C ARG A 22 -13.42 -7.82 -2.44
N TRP A 23 -12.31 -7.28 -2.96
CA TRP A 23 -11.98 -5.86 -2.77
C TRP A 23 -13.06 -4.96 -3.34
N ARG A 24 -13.54 -5.25 -4.56
CA ARG A 24 -14.58 -4.45 -5.25
C ARG A 24 -15.92 -4.44 -4.52
N GLU A 25 -16.21 -5.44 -3.74
CA GLU A 25 -17.45 -5.53 -2.93
C GLU A 25 -17.36 -4.73 -1.62
N GLY A 26 -16.17 -4.30 -1.21
CA GLY A 26 -15.91 -3.66 0.07
C GLY A 26 -15.93 -2.13 0.04
N ASP A 27 -16.07 -1.52 1.21
CA ASP A 27 -16.02 -0.06 1.35
C ASP A 27 -14.61 0.50 1.05
N ASN A 28 -13.57 -0.32 1.16
CA ASN A 28 -12.20 0.09 0.81
C ASN A 28 -12.08 0.50 -0.66
N GLU A 29 -12.80 -0.15 -1.57
CA GLU A 29 -12.82 0.24 -2.99
C GLU A 29 -13.37 1.65 -3.18
N LYS A 30 -14.46 1.99 -2.48
CA LYS A 30 -15.07 3.33 -2.56
C LYS A 30 -14.12 4.42 -2.04
N ILE A 31 -13.41 4.13 -0.95
CA ILE A 31 -12.42 5.05 -0.37
C ILE A 31 -11.23 5.22 -1.32
N ASP A 32 -10.74 4.12 -1.88
CA ASP A 32 -9.63 4.12 -2.82
C ASP A 32 -9.97 4.92 -4.09
N ALA A 33 -11.15 4.69 -4.65
CA ALA A 33 -11.66 5.42 -5.82
C ALA A 33 -11.82 6.92 -5.53
N ALA A 34 -12.31 7.29 -4.35
CA ALA A 34 -12.43 8.69 -3.95
C ALA A 34 -11.05 9.38 -3.88
N LEU A 35 -10.05 8.70 -3.32
CA LEU A 35 -8.68 9.22 -3.31
C LEU A 35 -8.08 9.34 -4.71
N GLN A 36 -8.33 8.38 -5.61
CA GLN A 36 -7.91 8.48 -7.00
C GLN A 36 -8.51 9.74 -7.67
N ILE A 37 -9.78 10.04 -7.40
CA ILE A 37 -10.43 11.26 -7.90
C ILE A 37 -9.70 12.50 -7.38
N VAL A 38 -9.37 12.56 -6.09
CA VAL A 38 -8.63 13.69 -5.50
C VAL A 38 -7.28 13.91 -6.19
N PHE A 39 -6.49 12.85 -6.37
CA PHE A 39 -5.19 12.94 -7.01
C PHE A 39 -5.27 13.27 -8.51
N HIS A 40 -6.31 12.79 -9.20
CA HIS A 40 -6.58 13.13 -10.61
C HIS A 40 -7.04 14.58 -10.80
N ALA A 41 -7.87 15.09 -9.89
CA ALA A 41 -8.34 16.47 -9.94
C ALA A 41 -7.25 17.50 -9.60
N MET A 42 -6.24 17.06 -8.82
CA MET A 42 -5.12 17.88 -8.35
C MET A 42 -3.78 17.23 -8.75
N PRO A 43 -3.45 17.13 -10.05
CA PRO A 43 -2.32 16.32 -10.50
C PRO A 43 -0.96 16.93 -10.17
N ARG A 44 -0.89 18.25 -9.96
CA ARG A 44 0.34 18.98 -9.69
C ARG A 44 0.67 19.01 -8.20
N ASN A 45 1.95 19.26 -7.91
CA ASN A 45 2.49 19.33 -6.55
C ASN A 45 3.18 20.68 -6.27
N ASP A 46 2.63 21.75 -6.80
CA ASP A 46 3.15 23.13 -6.70
C ASP A 46 2.23 24.09 -5.92
N ASP A 47 0.99 23.71 -5.62
CA ASP A 47 0.04 24.50 -4.83
C ASP A 47 -0.12 23.93 -3.41
N LEU A 48 -0.03 24.82 -2.40
CA LEU A 48 -0.08 24.43 -0.99
C LEU A 48 -1.46 23.88 -0.58
N GLY A 49 -2.54 24.41 -1.13
CA GLY A 49 -3.89 23.96 -0.85
C GLY A 49 -4.15 22.56 -1.42
N GLU A 50 -3.81 22.35 -2.69
CA GLU A 50 -3.97 21.07 -3.37
C GLU A 50 -3.12 19.95 -2.76
N VAL A 51 -1.83 20.22 -2.51
CA VAL A 51 -0.94 19.28 -1.85
C VAL A 51 -1.40 19.00 -0.42
N GLY A 52 -1.83 20.05 0.30
CA GLY A 52 -2.40 19.92 1.66
C GLY A 52 -3.62 19.01 1.71
N VAL A 53 -4.55 19.14 0.75
CA VAL A 53 -5.72 18.26 0.63
C VAL A 53 -5.30 16.81 0.36
N LYS A 54 -4.38 16.56 -0.58
CA LYS A 54 -3.85 15.22 -0.85
C LYS A 54 -3.22 14.58 0.39
N VAL A 55 -2.36 15.33 1.11
CA VAL A 55 -1.71 14.86 2.34
C VAL A 55 -2.74 14.56 3.42
N ALA A 56 -3.71 15.45 3.67
CA ALA A 56 -4.73 15.28 4.69
C ALA A 56 -5.65 14.08 4.40
N ALA A 57 -6.13 13.97 3.16
CA ALA A 57 -6.99 12.88 2.72
C ALA A 57 -6.29 11.52 2.86
N LEU A 58 -5.05 11.43 2.38
CA LEU A 58 -4.25 10.21 2.49
C LEU A 58 -3.96 9.84 3.94
N ASN A 59 -3.64 10.83 4.79
CA ASN A 59 -3.39 10.61 6.20
C ASN A 59 -4.64 10.11 6.95
N GLY A 60 -5.79 10.72 6.71
CA GLY A 60 -7.05 10.35 7.36
C GLY A 60 -7.55 8.97 6.93
N LEU A 61 -7.52 8.68 5.63
CA LEU A 61 -8.09 7.46 5.08
C LEU A 61 -7.17 6.23 5.18
N TYR A 62 -5.85 6.43 5.19
CA TYR A 62 -4.86 5.35 5.29
C TYR A 62 -4.09 5.31 6.62
N SER A 63 -4.48 6.14 7.59
CA SER A 63 -3.88 6.16 8.94
C SER A 63 -2.34 6.22 8.91
N THR A 64 -1.78 7.12 8.10
CA THR A 64 -0.33 7.21 7.90
C THR A 64 0.42 7.96 9.01
N ASN A 65 -0.32 8.43 10.04
CA ASN A 65 0.24 9.12 11.20
C ASN A 65 1.08 10.37 10.88
N ILE A 66 0.64 11.14 9.89
CA ILE A 66 1.26 12.44 9.59
C ILE A 66 0.85 13.47 10.63
N PHE A 67 1.83 14.00 11.35
CA PHE A 67 1.66 15.17 12.21
C PHE A 67 2.19 16.40 11.45
N GLY A 68 1.38 17.43 11.30
CA GLY A 68 1.79 18.64 10.58
C GLY A 68 1.62 18.53 9.06
N VAL A 69 0.37 18.40 8.62
CA VAL A 69 -0.02 18.31 7.19
C VAL A 69 0.61 19.43 6.36
N VAL A 70 0.58 20.68 6.87
CA VAL A 70 1.12 21.84 6.16
C VAL A 70 2.64 21.76 5.97
N GLN A 71 3.39 21.27 6.97
CA GLN A 71 4.83 21.08 6.86
C GLN A 71 5.17 20.03 5.81
N VAL A 72 4.44 18.91 5.79
CA VAL A 72 4.62 17.85 4.79
C VAL A 72 4.27 18.37 3.39
N ALA A 73 3.20 19.14 3.25
CA ALA A 73 2.82 19.72 1.97
C ALA A 73 3.90 20.69 1.44
N ARG A 74 4.41 21.60 2.28
CA ARG A 74 5.52 22.50 1.91
C ARG A 74 6.79 21.71 1.54
N HIS A 75 7.09 20.66 2.26
CA HIS A 75 8.22 19.77 1.95
C HIS A 75 8.08 19.15 0.56
N ILE A 76 6.92 18.61 0.22
CA ILE A 76 6.64 18.01 -1.10
C ILE A 76 6.80 19.04 -2.21
N ILE A 77 6.24 20.25 -2.04
CA ILE A 77 6.37 21.35 -3.01
C ILE A 77 7.83 21.71 -3.24
N ALA A 78 8.60 21.85 -2.15
CA ALA A 78 10.02 22.20 -2.24
C ALA A 78 10.89 21.13 -2.94
N LEU A 79 10.39 19.90 -3.08
CA LEU A 79 11.09 18.82 -3.79
C LEU A 79 10.92 18.88 -5.32
N ASP A 80 9.97 19.66 -5.84
CA ASP A 80 9.66 19.80 -7.28
C ASP A 80 9.54 18.44 -7.99
N ILE A 81 8.57 17.64 -7.55
CA ILE A 81 8.48 16.22 -7.90
C ILE A 81 7.75 15.92 -9.22
N ASP A 82 7.09 16.92 -9.83
CA ASP A 82 6.17 16.69 -10.96
C ASP A 82 6.88 16.13 -12.19
N ALA A 83 8.07 16.63 -12.53
CA ALA A 83 8.86 16.13 -13.63
C ALA A 83 9.26 14.66 -13.44
N ILE A 84 9.62 14.27 -12.21
CA ILE A 84 9.99 12.88 -11.87
C ILE A 84 8.77 11.96 -11.93
N LEU A 85 7.61 12.44 -11.48
CA LEU A 85 6.36 11.67 -11.52
C LEU A 85 5.76 11.55 -12.92
N ALA A 86 6.17 12.41 -13.87
CA ALA A 86 5.72 12.30 -15.26
C ALA A 86 6.27 11.07 -15.97
N ASP A 87 7.44 10.56 -15.56
CA ASP A 87 8.07 9.40 -16.16
C ASP A 87 7.46 8.07 -15.67
N ASN A 88 7.46 7.06 -16.54
CA ASN A 88 7.02 5.69 -16.22
C ASN A 88 8.16 4.83 -15.62
N ILE A 89 9.11 5.49 -14.96
CA ILE A 89 10.27 4.82 -14.36
C ILE A 89 10.23 5.08 -12.86
N VAL A 90 10.47 4.01 -12.07
CA VAL A 90 10.62 4.17 -10.64
C VAL A 90 11.89 4.93 -10.30
N VAL A 91 11.77 5.94 -9.46
CA VAL A 91 12.90 6.66 -8.85
C VAL A 91 12.84 6.42 -7.34
N PRO A 92 13.55 5.42 -6.81
CA PRO A 92 13.49 5.06 -5.40
C PRO A 92 13.86 6.23 -4.48
N ASP A 93 14.83 7.03 -4.85
CA ASP A 93 15.23 8.23 -4.10
C ASP A 93 14.10 9.24 -3.93
N LEU A 94 13.17 9.35 -4.87
CA LEU A 94 12.01 10.22 -4.73
C LEU A 94 11.18 9.86 -3.48
N VAL A 95 10.92 8.56 -3.28
CA VAL A 95 10.16 8.08 -2.13
C VAL A 95 10.89 8.41 -0.82
N GLU A 96 12.20 8.21 -0.79
CA GLU A 96 13.01 8.54 0.39
C GLU A 96 13.04 10.05 0.67
N ARG A 97 13.12 10.88 -0.36
CA ARG A 97 13.05 12.33 -0.23
C ARG A 97 11.71 12.80 0.32
N ILE A 98 10.58 12.29 -0.19
CA ILE A 98 9.24 12.61 0.31
C ILE A 98 9.08 12.10 1.76
N ALA A 99 9.63 10.93 2.09
CA ALA A 99 9.51 10.34 3.42
C ALA A 99 10.23 11.17 4.49
N ASN A 100 11.39 11.74 4.20
CA ASN A 100 12.28 12.35 5.18
C ASN A 100 11.98 13.85 5.38
N VAL A 101 11.03 14.15 6.24
CA VAL A 101 10.57 15.52 6.54
C VAL A 101 11.29 16.06 7.76
N ASP A 102 11.75 17.33 7.68
CA ASP A 102 12.29 18.06 8.82
C ASP A 102 11.19 18.92 9.48
N PHE A 103 10.97 18.70 10.76
CA PHE A 103 10.05 19.46 11.61
C PHE A 103 10.81 20.38 12.57
N GLY A 104 11.56 21.34 12.02
CA GLY A 104 12.33 22.32 12.84
C GLY A 104 13.51 21.68 13.56
N GLY A 105 14.31 20.90 12.85
CA GLY A 105 15.50 20.20 13.36
C GLY A 105 15.23 18.77 13.85
N LYS A 106 13.96 18.35 13.89
CA LYS A 106 13.60 16.96 14.18
C LYS A 106 13.18 16.25 12.91
N ARG A 107 14.02 15.39 12.39
CA ARG A 107 13.72 14.57 11.21
C ARG A 107 12.75 13.44 11.55
N ARG A 108 11.77 13.23 10.69
CA ARG A 108 10.84 12.11 10.76
C ARG A 108 10.74 11.43 9.39
N ARG A 109 10.87 10.11 9.36
CA ARG A 109 10.70 9.32 8.16
C ARG A 109 9.27 8.80 8.09
N ASN A 110 8.47 9.37 7.18
CA ASN A 110 7.08 9.02 6.94
C ASN A 110 6.97 8.01 5.76
N TYR A 111 7.64 6.88 5.87
CA TYR A 111 7.90 5.96 4.76
C TYR A 111 6.62 5.42 4.12
N SER A 112 5.72 4.85 4.92
CA SER A 112 4.44 4.33 4.43
C SER A 112 3.57 5.40 3.75
N PHE A 113 3.61 6.65 4.25
CA PHE A 113 2.96 7.79 3.60
C PHE A 113 3.56 8.06 2.22
N ALA A 114 4.89 8.18 2.15
CA ALA A 114 5.58 8.53 0.90
C ALA A 114 5.33 7.50 -0.21
N THR A 115 5.35 6.20 0.13
CA THR A 115 5.04 5.15 -0.86
C THR A 115 3.61 5.24 -1.38
N LYS A 116 2.64 5.56 -0.51
CA LYS A 116 1.24 5.78 -0.91
C LYS A 116 1.09 7.03 -1.77
N TYR A 117 1.74 8.13 -1.39
CA TYR A 117 1.69 9.37 -2.14
C TYR A 117 2.19 9.18 -3.58
N CYS A 118 3.35 8.53 -3.77
CA CYS A 118 3.87 8.19 -5.09
C CYS A 118 2.94 7.21 -5.83
N ASN A 119 2.39 6.22 -5.15
CA ASN A 119 1.48 5.26 -5.77
C ASN A 119 0.18 5.91 -6.27
N PHE A 120 -0.42 6.84 -5.52
CA PHE A 120 -1.63 7.54 -5.98
C PHE A 120 -1.39 8.43 -7.21
N HIS A 121 -0.17 8.94 -7.39
CA HIS A 121 0.25 9.60 -8.63
C HIS A 121 0.57 8.60 -9.76
N ARG A 122 1.23 7.47 -9.43
CA ARG A 122 1.72 6.48 -10.42
C ARG A 122 1.49 5.05 -9.90
N PRO A 123 0.25 4.56 -9.98
CA PRO A 123 -0.16 3.27 -9.38
C PRO A 123 0.55 2.04 -9.97
N ASP A 124 1.01 2.13 -11.22
CA ASP A 124 1.71 1.04 -11.89
C ASP A 124 3.22 1.01 -11.64
N VAL A 125 3.76 2.10 -11.09
CA VAL A 125 5.21 2.31 -10.93
C VAL A 125 5.67 2.13 -9.49
N TYR A 126 4.91 2.66 -8.51
CA TYR A 126 5.33 2.70 -7.11
C TYR A 126 4.51 1.75 -6.23
N PRO A 127 5.00 0.53 -5.91
CA PRO A 127 4.32 -0.35 -4.95
C PRO A 127 4.26 0.27 -3.54
N ILE A 128 3.11 0.10 -2.87
CA ILE A 128 2.89 0.60 -1.52
C ILE A 128 3.63 -0.26 -0.49
N TYR A 129 4.33 0.38 0.45
CA TYR A 129 4.84 -0.28 1.64
C TYR A 129 3.77 -0.26 2.75
N ASP A 130 3.32 -1.44 3.14
CA ASP A 130 2.34 -1.63 4.20
C ASP A 130 2.72 -2.81 5.11
N SER A 131 2.47 -2.67 6.41
CA SER A 131 2.85 -3.68 7.41
C SER A 131 2.10 -5.01 7.24
N LEU A 132 0.87 -4.99 6.70
CA LEU A 132 0.13 -6.22 6.39
C LEU A 132 0.78 -6.95 5.22
N VAL A 133 1.15 -6.22 4.17
CA VAL A 133 1.84 -6.75 2.99
C VAL A 133 3.20 -7.34 3.39
N VAL A 134 3.98 -6.61 4.18
CA VAL A 134 5.24 -7.12 4.77
C VAL A 134 5.02 -8.41 5.55
N GLY A 135 3.94 -8.48 6.34
CA GLY A 135 3.58 -9.67 7.09
C GLY A 135 3.27 -10.89 6.20
N VAL A 136 2.60 -10.67 5.07
CA VAL A 136 2.29 -11.72 4.07
C VAL A 136 3.57 -12.21 3.40
N LEU A 137 4.37 -11.30 2.85
CA LEU A 137 5.63 -11.66 2.18
C LEU A 137 6.59 -12.38 3.12
N SER A 138 6.73 -11.90 4.36
CA SER A 138 7.55 -12.57 5.39
C SER A 138 7.07 -13.99 5.70
N ALA A 139 5.75 -14.20 5.70
CA ALA A 139 5.19 -15.51 5.96
C ALA A 139 5.42 -16.48 4.79
N LEU A 140 5.29 -16.01 3.56
CA LEU A 140 5.61 -16.80 2.36
C LEU A 140 7.08 -17.24 2.35
N LEU A 141 8.02 -16.33 2.63
CA LEU A 141 9.45 -16.69 2.76
C LEU A 141 9.68 -17.73 3.87
N LYS A 142 9.00 -17.62 5.02
CA LYS A 142 9.09 -18.60 6.11
C LYS A 142 8.45 -19.96 5.75
N GLN A 143 7.52 -19.99 4.83
CA GLN A 143 6.93 -21.22 4.27
C GLN A 143 7.86 -21.91 3.26
N GLY A 144 8.99 -21.29 2.91
CA GLY A 144 9.98 -21.83 1.98
C GLY A 144 9.88 -21.28 0.57
N GLU A 145 9.00 -20.33 0.32
CA GLU A 145 8.91 -19.63 -0.98
C GLU A 145 10.21 -18.83 -1.23
N LYS A 146 10.68 -18.80 -2.48
CA LYS A 146 11.98 -18.24 -2.86
C LYS A 146 11.88 -17.11 -3.89
N PHE A 147 10.88 -16.25 -3.75
CA PHE A 147 10.70 -15.13 -4.67
C PHE A 147 11.71 -14.00 -4.45
N ASP A 148 12.37 -13.91 -3.29
CA ASP A 148 13.39 -12.89 -3.01
C ASP A 148 14.50 -13.42 -2.11
N THR A 149 15.65 -12.72 -2.15
CA THR A 149 16.82 -12.98 -1.31
C THR A 149 17.37 -11.66 -0.79
N PHE A 150 17.84 -11.67 0.46
CA PHE A 150 18.40 -10.49 1.12
C PHE A 150 19.87 -10.70 1.45
N THR A 151 20.67 -9.66 1.28
CA THR A 151 22.01 -9.59 1.85
C THR A 151 21.95 -9.18 3.33
N PRO A 152 23.00 -9.47 4.14
CA PRO A 152 23.01 -9.04 5.53
C PRO A 152 22.75 -7.55 5.69
N GLY A 153 21.76 -7.19 6.51
CA GLY A 153 21.35 -5.80 6.76
C GLY A 153 20.26 -5.26 5.83
N GLU A 154 19.98 -5.92 4.71
CA GLU A 154 18.86 -5.55 3.87
C GLU A 154 17.52 -5.96 4.49
N HIS A 155 16.56 -5.06 4.49
CA HIS A 155 15.15 -5.38 4.73
C HIS A 155 14.24 -4.31 4.11
N TRP A 156 12.98 -4.65 3.88
CA TRP A 156 12.02 -3.82 3.13
C TRP A 156 11.77 -2.42 3.70
N GLY A 157 12.01 -2.21 4.99
CA GLY A 157 11.81 -0.92 5.64
C GLY A 157 13.02 0.02 5.58
N THR A 158 14.18 -0.44 5.10
CA THR A 158 15.42 0.37 5.09
C THR A 158 15.52 1.24 3.85
N ASP A 159 15.14 0.70 2.68
CA ASP A 159 15.35 1.34 1.39
C ASP A 159 14.20 0.97 0.43
N TYR A 160 13.67 1.96 -0.28
CA TYR A 160 12.59 1.74 -1.23
C TYR A 160 13.02 0.93 -2.47
N ALA A 161 14.28 1.00 -2.87
CA ALA A 161 14.78 0.16 -3.96
C ALA A 161 14.67 -1.34 -3.61
N ILE A 162 14.94 -1.70 -2.35
CA ILE A 162 14.78 -3.08 -1.87
C ILE A 162 13.30 -3.49 -1.91
N TRP A 163 12.40 -2.62 -1.44
CA TRP A 163 10.96 -2.88 -1.48
C TRP A 163 10.44 -3.07 -2.90
N HIS A 164 10.75 -2.14 -3.79
CA HIS A 164 10.35 -2.20 -5.20
C HIS A 164 10.88 -3.47 -5.89
N ARG A 165 12.16 -3.80 -5.67
CA ARG A 165 12.79 -5.03 -6.18
C ARG A 165 12.03 -6.27 -5.71
N SER A 166 11.69 -6.33 -4.43
CA SER A 166 10.99 -7.49 -3.86
C SER A 166 9.59 -7.69 -4.42
N ILE A 167 8.81 -6.61 -4.58
CA ILE A 167 7.48 -6.70 -5.21
C ILE A 167 7.58 -7.08 -6.69
N SER A 168 8.56 -6.55 -7.41
CA SER A 168 8.80 -6.91 -8.81
C SER A 168 9.18 -8.39 -8.95
N ARG A 169 10.09 -8.89 -8.09
CA ARG A 169 10.47 -10.32 -8.07
C ARG A 169 9.30 -11.22 -7.68
N PHE A 170 8.50 -10.82 -6.68
CA PHE A 170 7.27 -11.51 -6.31
C PHE A 170 6.32 -11.63 -7.51
N ARG A 171 6.06 -10.53 -8.22
CA ARG A 171 5.22 -10.47 -9.40
C ARG A 171 5.66 -11.48 -10.46
N THR A 172 6.94 -11.42 -10.86
CA THR A 172 7.49 -12.31 -11.89
C THR A 172 7.57 -13.77 -11.42
N HIS A 173 7.95 -14.02 -10.15
CA HIS A 173 8.09 -15.38 -9.62
C HIS A 173 6.78 -16.18 -9.67
N TYR A 174 5.65 -15.50 -9.43
CA TYR A 174 4.32 -16.15 -9.44
C TYR A 174 3.55 -15.98 -10.76
N GLY A 175 4.19 -15.44 -11.81
CA GLY A 175 3.54 -15.23 -13.10
C GLY A 175 2.37 -14.25 -13.05
N LEU A 176 2.52 -13.18 -12.27
CA LEU A 176 1.49 -12.17 -12.02
C LEU A 176 1.72 -10.88 -12.84
N ASP A 177 2.42 -10.96 -13.97
CA ASP A 177 2.84 -9.81 -14.77
C ASP A 177 1.66 -9.08 -15.44
N GLU A 178 0.50 -9.71 -15.52
CA GLU A 178 -0.75 -9.09 -16.00
C GLU A 178 -1.37 -8.10 -15.00
N TYR A 179 -0.96 -8.15 -13.72
CA TYR A 179 -1.51 -7.30 -12.67
C TYR A 179 -0.62 -6.08 -12.43
N SER A 180 -1.26 -4.93 -12.19
CA SER A 180 -0.56 -3.70 -11.80
C SER A 180 0.06 -3.82 -10.40
N MET A 181 1.00 -2.93 -10.06
CA MET A 181 1.54 -2.85 -8.69
C MET A 181 0.43 -2.55 -7.68
N ARG A 182 -0.60 -1.80 -8.09
CA ARG A 182 -1.78 -1.50 -7.27
C ARG A 182 -2.66 -2.72 -7.04
N ASP A 183 -2.84 -3.57 -8.04
CA ASP A 183 -3.60 -4.82 -7.90
C ASP A 183 -2.90 -5.79 -6.94
N LEU A 184 -1.57 -5.88 -7.04
CA LEU A 184 -0.77 -6.70 -6.13
C LEU A 184 -0.84 -6.18 -4.69
N ASP A 185 -0.83 -4.86 -4.49
CA ASP A 185 -1.02 -4.26 -3.16
C ASP A 185 -2.38 -4.64 -2.58
N LYS A 186 -3.47 -4.44 -3.33
CA LYS A 186 -4.83 -4.82 -2.94
C LYS A 186 -4.92 -6.30 -2.58
N TYR A 187 -4.38 -7.17 -3.42
CA TYR A 187 -4.34 -8.62 -3.19
C TYR A 187 -3.61 -8.97 -1.89
N LEU A 188 -2.37 -8.53 -1.74
CA LEU A 188 -1.54 -8.86 -0.58
C LEU A 188 -2.11 -8.27 0.72
N TRP A 189 -2.66 -7.06 0.66
CA TRP A 189 -3.31 -6.43 1.79
C TRP A 189 -4.55 -7.22 2.25
N MET A 190 -5.38 -7.68 1.30
CA MET A 190 -6.55 -8.51 1.57
C MET A 190 -6.16 -9.85 2.21
N VAL A 191 -5.13 -10.52 1.71
CA VAL A 191 -4.57 -11.73 2.33
C VAL A 191 -4.10 -11.44 3.76
N GLY A 192 -3.43 -10.31 3.97
CA GLY A 192 -2.97 -9.90 5.30
C GLY A 192 -4.10 -9.65 6.28
N LYS A 193 -5.19 -9.02 5.84
CA LYS A 193 -6.41 -8.81 6.63
C LYS A 193 -7.09 -10.12 7.02
N GLU A 194 -7.27 -11.02 6.05
CA GLU A 194 -7.88 -12.33 6.30
C GLU A 194 -7.06 -13.13 7.31
N ARG A 195 -5.76 -13.16 7.13
CA ARG A 195 -4.85 -13.86 8.03
C ARG A 195 -4.90 -13.35 9.48
N LYS A 196 -5.15 -12.05 9.67
CA LYS A 196 -5.33 -11.46 11.01
C LYS A 196 -6.75 -11.61 11.56
N GLY A 197 -7.66 -12.31 10.87
CA GLY A 197 -9.06 -12.40 11.29
C GLY A 197 -9.82 -11.07 11.25
N MET A 198 -9.34 -10.10 10.45
CA MET A 198 -9.94 -8.77 10.33
C MET A 198 -11.08 -8.71 9.30
N PHE A 199 -11.38 -9.83 8.62
CA PHE A 199 -12.63 -9.98 7.87
C PHE A 199 -13.62 -10.72 8.79
N ALA A 200 -14.72 -10.06 9.14
CA ALA A 200 -15.91 -10.78 9.53
C ALA A 200 -16.29 -11.65 8.30
N GLY A 201 -16.27 -12.97 8.47
CA GLY A 201 -16.90 -13.85 7.49
C GLY A 201 -18.34 -13.39 7.27
N PRO A 202 -19.01 -13.78 6.17
CA PRO A 202 -20.42 -13.47 6.00
C PRO A 202 -21.14 -13.89 7.29
N VAL A 203 -21.83 -12.93 7.90
CA VAL A 203 -22.72 -13.22 9.04
C VAL A 203 -23.67 -14.30 8.54
N PRO A 204 -23.67 -15.51 9.13
CA PRO A 204 -24.64 -16.50 8.72
C PRO A 204 -26.00 -15.85 8.91
N ALA A 205 -26.82 -15.84 7.85
CA ALA A 205 -28.18 -15.33 7.91
C ALA A 205 -28.84 -16.05 9.09
N SER A 206 -29.10 -15.31 10.16
CA SER A 206 -29.83 -15.80 11.31
C SER A 206 -31.22 -16.21 10.79
N GLY A 207 -31.42 -17.51 10.64
CA GLY A 207 -32.71 -18.08 10.36
C GLY A 207 -33.68 -17.69 11.48
N GLY A 208 -34.35 -16.57 11.30
CA GLY A 208 -35.49 -16.17 12.11
C GLY A 208 -36.63 -17.06 11.76
N SER A 209 -36.89 -18.12 12.54
CA SER A 209 -38.17 -18.80 12.56
C SER A 209 -39.25 -17.81 12.94
N PRO A 210 -40.34 -17.67 12.16
CA PRO A 210 -41.48 -16.90 12.61
C PRO A 210 -42.11 -17.60 13.81
N ARG A 211 -42.13 -16.91 14.96
CA ARG A 211 -43.02 -17.30 16.04
C ARG A 211 -44.45 -17.01 15.60
N VAL A 212 -45.19 -18.09 15.37
CA VAL A 212 -46.67 -18.08 15.27
C VAL A 212 -47.19 -17.85 16.69
N VAL A 213 -47.96 -16.82 16.89
CA VAL A 213 -49.00 -16.72 17.92
C VAL A 213 -50.31 -16.40 17.26
#